data_32bd27e30094179ada8ecdaedc1142a7
#
_entry.id   32bd27e30094179ada8ecdaedc1142a7
#
_cell.length_a   1.000
_cell.length_b   1.000
_cell.length_c   1.000
_cell.angle_alpha   90.00
_cell.angle_beta   90.00
_cell.angle_gamma   90.00
#
_symmetry.space_group_name_H-M   'P 1'
#
loop_
_entity.id
_entity.type
_entity.pdbx_description
1 polymer ?
#
loop_
_entity_poly.entity_id
_entity_poly.type
_entity_poly.pdbx_seq_one_letter_code
_entity_poly.pdbx_strand_id
1 'polypeptide(L)'
;MEENKQARIRKRSIFTFRSRSRRSAEEGFTLLELLVVLGIVSLLAAIAAPQVLRYLGKARSETARAQIAAISTALELYALDNGTYPPQQAGLSALVQAPPNTPSWKGPYIKKADGLLDPWGHPYEYRFPGRKNQVEVYTLGRDNAPGGTGEDQDITN
;
A
#
# COMPACT_ATOMS: atom_id res chain seq x y z
N MET A 1 19.60 32.32 -95.65
CA MET A 1 18.21 31.86 -95.50
C MET A 1 18.06 31.35 -94.15
N GLU A 2 17.55 32.25 -93.35
CA GLU A 2 16.41 32.09 -92.42
C GLU A 2 16.69 31.12 -91.28
N GLU A 3 16.37 31.35 -90.07
CA GLU A 3 15.53 32.39 -89.41
C GLU A 3 15.72 32.30 -87.87
N ASN A 4 15.81 33.45 -87.35
CA ASN A 4 15.55 33.91 -86.03
C ASN A 4 14.49 33.07 -85.27
N LYS A 5 14.83 32.58 -84.11
CA LYS A 5 13.83 32.35 -83.05
C LYS A 5 14.37 32.67 -81.66
N GLN A 6 13.94 33.78 -81.19
CA GLN A 6 14.12 34.27 -79.83
C GLN A 6 13.48 33.30 -78.85
N ALA A 7 14.26 32.77 -77.95
CA ALA A 7 13.74 32.05 -76.73
C ALA A 7 13.70 33.01 -75.55
N ARG A 8 12.48 33.35 -75.19
CA ARG A 8 12.09 34.14 -74.02
C ARG A 8 12.69 33.57 -72.77
N ILE A 9 13.55 34.32 -72.09
CA ILE A 9 14.01 34.05 -70.75
C ILE A 9 12.87 34.41 -69.80
N ARG A 10 12.19 33.38 -69.29
CA ARG A 10 11.26 33.52 -68.16
C ARG A 10 12.06 33.79 -66.88
N LYS A 11 11.97 35.01 -66.36
CA LYS A 11 12.39 35.35 -64.97
C LYS A 11 11.56 34.53 -63.99
N ARG A 12 12.14 33.49 -63.41
CA ARG A 12 11.59 32.83 -62.24
C ARG A 12 11.85 33.73 -61.03
N SER A 13 10.80 34.37 -60.54
CA SER A 13 10.77 35.06 -59.28
C SER A 13 11.01 34.04 -58.18
N ILE A 14 12.18 34.09 -57.56
CA ILE A 14 12.47 33.27 -56.35
C ILE A 14 11.80 33.96 -55.20
N PHE A 15 10.61 33.43 -54.86
CA PHE A 15 9.90 33.83 -53.63
C PHE A 15 10.67 33.24 -52.42
N THR A 16 11.54 34.01 -51.80
CA THR A 16 12.22 33.65 -50.58
C THR A 16 11.20 33.70 -49.45
N PHE A 17 10.73 32.50 -49.03
CA PHE A 17 9.89 32.33 -47.88
C PHE A 17 10.78 32.57 -46.62
N ARG A 18 10.76 33.80 -46.13
CA ARG A 18 11.43 34.17 -44.90
C ARG A 18 10.66 33.55 -43.73
N SER A 19 11.05 32.31 -43.32
CA SER A 19 10.53 31.69 -42.10
C SER A 19 10.89 32.57 -40.90
N ARG A 20 9.88 33.23 -40.39
CA ARG A 20 9.95 33.95 -39.12
C ARG A 20 9.99 32.89 -38.02
N SER A 21 11.18 32.47 -37.63
CA SER A 21 11.41 31.69 -36.42
C SER A 21 10.85 32.52 -35.26
N ARG A 22 9.67 32.14 -34.77
CA ARG A 22 9.17 32.58 -33.47
C ARG A 22 10.14 31.94 -32.48
N ARG A 23 11.13 32.67 -32.02
CA ARG A 23 11.80 32.36 -30.75
C ARG A 23 10.73 32.47 -29.70
N SER A 24 10.18 31.31 -29.27
CA SER A 24 9.52 31.24 -27.98
C SER A 24 10.54 31.74 -26.95
N ALA A 25 10.27 32.88 -26.33
CA ALA A 25 11.00 33.32 -25.18
C ALA A 25 10.86 32.18 -24.14
N GLU A 26 11.93 31.46 -23.90
CA GLU A 26 12.02 30.59 -22.72
C GLU A 26 12.11 31.55 -21.53
N GLU A 27 10.94 31.81 -20.96
CA GLU A 27 10.86 32.59 -19.72
C GLU A 27 11.44 31.69 -18.62
N GLY A 28 12.69 31.92 -18.28
CA GLY A 28 13.35 31.23 -17.15
C GLY A 28 12.72 31.69 -15.84
N PHE A 29 12.44 30.75 -14.93
CA PHE A 29 11.97 31.03 -13.58
C PHE A 29 13.01 31.85 -12.81
N THR A 30 12.55 32.84 -12.08
CA THR A 30 13.44 33.64 -11.19
C THR A 30 13.73 32.81 -9.92
N LEU A 31 14.90 33.06 -9.33
CA LEU A 31 15.26 32.48 -8.01
C LEU A 31 14.24 32.82 -6.92
N LEU A 32 13.69 34.04 -6.96
CA LEU A 32 12.65 34.50 -6.03
C LEU A 32 11.38 33.68 -6.17
N GLU A 33 10.93 33.40 -7.41
CA GLU A 33 9.73 32.64 -7.70
C GLU A 33 9.84 31.20 -7.18
N LEU A 34 11.01 30.56 -7.39
CA LEU A 34 11.28 29.23 -6.82
C LEU A 34 11.28 29.25 -5.28
N LEU A 35 11.85 30.29 -4.66
CA LEU A 35 11.85 30.47 -3.21
C LEU A 35 10.44 30.59 -2.65
N VAL A 36 9.59 31.39 -3.28
CA VAL A 36 8.18 31.58 -2.89
C VAL A 36 7.40 30.26 -3.01
N VAL A 37 7.56 29.55 -4.14
CA VAL A 37 6.90 28.25 -4.35
C VAL A 37 7.34 27.23 -3.30
N LEU A 38 8.64 27.12 -3.02
CA LEU A 38 9.16 26.24 -1.98
C LEU A 38 8.62 26.61 -0.59
N GLY A 39 8.49 27.90 -0.29
CA GLY A 39 7.90 28.39 0.97
C GLY A 39 6.44 27.96 1.11
N ILE A 40 5.62 28.12 0.07
CA ILE A 40 4.22 27.72 0.06
C ILE A 40 4.09 26.20 0.19
N VAL A 41 4.84 25.43 -0.58
CA VAL A 41 4.82 23.95 -0.53
C VAL A 41 5.21 23.44 0.85
N SER A 42 6.25 24.04 1.46
CA SER A 42 6.70 23.66 2.81
C SER A 42 5.63 23.96 3.87
N LEU A 43 4.92 25.09 3.76
CA LEU A 43 3.83 25.42 4.67
C LEU A 43 2.66 24.44 4.54
N LEU A 44 2.25 24.10 3.31
CA LEU A 44 1.19 23.13 3.06
C LEU A 44 1.59 21.74 3.55
N ALA A 45 2.82 21.30 3.31
CA ALA A 45 3.33 20.03 3.76
C ALA A 45 3.34 19.91 5.30
N ALA A 46 3.70 20.98 6.01
CA ALA A 46 3.72 21.01 7.47
C ALA A 46 2.33 20.76 8.09
N ILE A 47 1.25 21.18 7.41
CA ILE A 47 -0.12 20.94 7.85
C ILE A 47 -0.63 19.57 7.43
N ALA A 48 -0.31 19.14 6.21
CA ALA A 48 -0.84 17.90 5.63
C ALA A 48 -0.16 16.64 6.19
N ALA A 49 1.15 16.65 6.40
CA ALA A 49 1.91 15.46 6.80
C ALA A 49 1.38 14.79 8.09
N PRO A 50 1.13 15.49 9.20
CA PRO A 50 0.63 14.86 10.42
C PRO A 50 -0.78 14.26 10.26
N GLN A 51 -1.61 14.81 9.37
CA GLN A 51 -2.94 14.26 9.10
C GLN A 51 -2.85 12.95 8.30
N VAL A 52 -1.98 12.91 7.31
CA VAL A 52 -1.75 11.69 6.51
C VAL A 52 -1.21 10.56 7.40
N LEU A 53 -0.24 10.84 8.26
CA LEU A 53 0.31 9.84 9.18
C LEU A 53 -0.75 9.26 10.12
N ARG A 54 -1.62 10.10 10.70
CA ARG A 54 -2.74 9.62 11.53
C ARG A 54 -3.74 8.77 10.75
N TYR A 55 -4.03 9.14 9.51
CA TYR A 55 -4.92 8.36 8.66
C TYR A 55 -4.34 6.97 8.33
N LEU A 56 -3.06 6.91 8.00
CA LEU A 56 -2.35 5.64 7.76
C LEU A 56 -2.35 4.74 8.99
N GLY A 57 -2.10 5.31 10.17
CA GLY A 57 -2.15 4.56 11.43
C GLY A 57 -3.52 3.95 11.71
N LYS A 58 -4.59 4.75 11.52
CA LYS A 58 -5.96 4.25 11.65
C LYS A 58 -6.25 3.12 10.65
N ALA A 59 -5.83 3.28 9.39
CA ALA A 59 -6.03 2.25 8.36
C ALA A 59 -5.33 0.93 8.72
N ARG A 60 -4.11 0.98 9.28
CA ARG A 60 -3.42 -0.22 9.78
C ARG A 60 -4.17 -0.91 10.90
N SER A 61 -4.66 -0.16 11.89
CA SER A 61 -5.46 -0.73 12.99
C SER A 61 -6.74 -1.39 12.49
N GLU A 62 -7.44 -0.79 11.51
CA GLU A 62 -8.63 -1.40 10.90
C GLU A 62 -8.26 -2.66 10.09
N THR A 63 -7.13 -2.66 9.41
CA THR A 63 -6.61 -3.85 8.72
C THR A 63 -6.33 -4.98 9.71
N ALA A 64 -5.71 -4.67 10.85
CA ALA A 64 -5.46 -5.67 11.91
C ALA A 64 -6.77 -6.28 12.44
N ARG A 65 -7.81 -5.45 12.68
CA ARG A 65 -9.14 -5.95 13.09
C ARG A 65 -9.75 -6.91 12.07
N ALA A 66 -9.69 -6.56 10.78
CA ALA A 66 -10.19 -7.40 9.71
C ALA A 66 -9.41 -8.73 9.59
N GLN A 67 -8.09 -8.69 9.75
CA GLN A 67 -7.25 -9.89 9.75
C GLN A 67 -7.55 -10.79 10.95
N ILE A 68 -7.71 -10.24 12.16
CA ILE A 68 -8.11 -10.99 13.37
C ILE A 68 -9.45 -11.70 13.13
N ALA A 69 -10.43 -11.01 12.55
CA ALA A 69 -11.73 -11.61 12.23
C ALA A 69 -11.58 -12.77 11.22
N ALA A 70 -10.74 -12.61 10.20
CA ALA A 70 -10.47 -13.66 9.21
C ALA A 70 -9.74 -14.87 9.85
N ILE A 71 -8.77 -14.63 10.74
CA ILE A 71 -8.07 -15.70 11.48
C ILE A 71 -9.05 -16.42 12.41
N SER A 72 -9.94 -15.69 13.11
CA SER A 72 -10.96 -16.27 13.96
C SER A 72 -11.89 -17.20 13.17
N THR A 73 -12.35 -16.77 11.99
CA THR A 73 -13.14 -17.62 11.08
C THR A 73 -12.38 -18.88 10.66
N ALA A 74 -11.08 -18.74 10.35
CA ALA A 74 -10.25 -19.90 10.00
C ALA A 74 -10.07 -20.87 11.17
N LEU A 75 -9.99 -20.37 12.41
CA LEU A 75 -9.98 -21.19 13.63
C LEU A 75 -11.30 -21.92 13.85
N GLU A 76 -12.44 -21.30 13.57
CA GLU A 76 -13.76 -21.95 13.62
C GLU A 76 -13.85 -23.09 12.60
N LEU A 77 -13.38 -22.89 11.38
CA LEU A 77 -13.31 -23.94 10.36
C LEU A 77 -12.39 -25.09 10.79
N TYR A 78 -11.23 -24.76 11.35
CA TYR A 78 -10.36 -25.78 11.94
C TYR A 78 -11.08 -26.59 13.02
N ALA A 79 -11.77 -25.92 13.95
CA ALA A 79 -12.49 -26.56 15.04
C ALA A 79 -13.65 -27.43 14.53
N LEU A 80 -14.34 -27.00 13.47
CA LEU A 80 -15.39 -27.78 12.83
C LEU A 80 -14.86 -29.10 12.24
N ASP A 81 -13.70 -29.09 11.60
CA ASP A 81 -13.09 -30.28 11.00
C ASP A 81 -12.45 -31.22 12.04
N ASN A 82 -11.85 -30.65 13.09
CA ASN A 82 -11.02 -31.40 14.05
C ASN A 82 -11.68 -31.61 15.42
N GLY A 83 -12.90 -31.03 15.63
CA GLY A 83 -13.66 -31.13 16.88
C GLY A 83 -13.18 -30.23 18.01
N THR A 84 -12.04 -29.54 17.85
CA THR A 84 -11.46 -28.62 18.83
C THR A 84 -10.57 -27.61 18.15
N TYR A 85 -10.29 -26.48 18.85
CA TYR A 85 -9.31 -25.49 18.39
C TYR A 85 -7.88 -26.05 18.47
N PRO A 86 -6.92 -25.47 17.71
CA PRO A 86 -5.52 -25.86 17.81
C PRO A 86 -5.01 -25.79 19.24
N PRO A 87 -4.23 -26.78 19.71
CA PRO A 87 -3.60 -26.68 21.02
C PRO A 87 -2.62 -25.49 21.04
N GLN A 88 -2.41 -24.89 22.23
CA GLN A 88 -1.57 -23.72 22.40
C GLN A 88 -0.17 -23.85 21.78
N GLN A 89 0.42 -25.07 21.84
CA GLN A 89 1.75 -25.32 21.27
C GLN A 89 1.76 -25.26 19.73
N ALA A 90 0.68 -25.67 19.08
CA ALA A 90 0.54 -25.60 17.63
C ALA A 90 0.21 -24.17 17.18
N GLY A 91 -0.55 -23.43 17.98
CA GLY A 91 -0.87 -22.04 17.72
C GLY A 91 -1.51 -21.81 16.35
N LEU A 92 -1.36 -20.62 15.81
CA LEU A 92 -1.91 -20.23 14.50
C LEU A 92 -1.22 -20.93 13.33
N SER A 93 -0.04 -21.52 13.51
CA SER A 93 0.64 -22.29 12.46
C SER A 93 -0.19 -23.49 11.98
N ALA A 94 -1.04 -24.04 12.86
CA ALA A 94 -1.98 -25.10 12.54
C ALA A 94 -3.00 -24.73 11.43
N LEU A 95 -3.20 -23.45 11.16
CA LEU A 95 -4.08 -22.97 10.09
C LEU A 95 -3.42 -23.02 8.71
N VAL A 96 -2.09 -23.07 8.66
CA VAL A 96 -1.30 -23.09 7.42
C VAL A 96 -0.79 -24.48 7.13
N GLN A 97 -0.36 -25.21 8.17
CA GLN A 97 0.24 -26.54 8.05
C GLN A 97 -0.39 -27.50 9.07
N ALA A 98 -0.63 -28.75 8.63
CA ALA A 98 -1.17 -29.78 9.49
C ALA A 98 -0.28 -30.04 10.72
N PRO A 99 -0.84 -29.94 11.95
CA PRO A 99 -0.10 -30.39 13.14
C PRO A 99 0.11 -31.90 13.12
N PRO A 100 1.13 -32.40 13.81
CA PRO A 100 1.31 -33.85 13.98
C PRO A 100 0.06 -34.52 14.57
N ASN A 101 -0.23 -35.73 14.11
CA ASN A 101 -1.36 -36.54 14.61
C ASN A 101 -2.76 -35.89 14.46
N THR A 102 -2.96 -35.12 13.41
CA THR A 102 -4.25 -34.48 13.09
C THR A 102 -4.80 -35.02 11.77
N PRO A 103 -5.32 -36.26 11.70
CA PRO A 103 -5.77 -36.88 10.46
C PRO A 103 -7.02 -36.22 9.86
N SER A 104 -7.80 -35.50 10.67
CA SER A 104 -9.01 -34.77 10.24
C SER A 104 -8.71 -33.41 9.64
N TRP A 105 -7.43 -32.97 9.62
CA TRP A 105 -7.05 -31.67 9.08
C TRP A 105 -7.32 -31.57 7.57
N LYS A 106 -8.11 -30.57 7.16
CA LYS A 106 -8.51 -30.36 5.76
C LYS A 106 -7.97 -29.05 5.16
N GLY A 107 -7.07 -28.38 5.90
CA GLY A 107 -6.51 -27.10 5.47
C GLY A 107 -5.66 -27.19 4.18
N PRO A 108 -4.97 -26.12 3.82
CA PRO A 108 -4.73 -24.93 4.65
C PRO A 108 -5.97 -24.03 4.79
N TYR A 109 -6.27 -23.60 6.00
CA TYR A 109 -7.36 -22.66 6.32
C TYR A 109 -6.92 -21.20 6.04
N ILE A 110 -5.63 -20.94 6.10
CA ILE A 110 -4.98 -19.70 5.66
C ILE A 110 -3.94 -20.10 4.61
N LYS A 111 -4.03 -19.47 3.43
CA LYS A 111 -3.21 -19.89 2.26
C LYS A 111 -1.73 -19.61 2.40
N LYS A 112 -1.34 -18.56 3.14
CA LYS A 112 0.05 -18.12 3.29
C LYS A 112 0.34 -17.75 4.74
N ALA A 113 1.54 -18.06 5.20
CA ALA A 113 2.01 -17.71 6.54
C ALA A 113 2.04 -16.19 6.80
N ASP A 114 2.25 -15.39 5.74
CA ASP A 114 2.20 -13.91 5.84
C ASP A 114 0.82 -13.39 6.33
N GLY A 115 -0.26 -14.16 6.14
CA GLY A 115 -1.58 -13.87 6.68
C GLY A 115 -1.67 -13.94 8.21
N LEU A 116 -0.62 -14.44 8.87
CA LEU A 116 -0.47 -14.48 10.32
C LEU A 116 0.40 -13.34 10.88
N LEU A 117 0.80 -12.39 10.04
CA LEU A 117 1.51 -11.18 10.45
C LEU A 117 0.55 -10.00 10.43
N ASP A 118 0.67 -9.16 11.45
CA ASP A 118 -0.07 -7.92 11.55
C ASP A 118 0.47 -6.83 10.59
N PRO A 119 -0.20 -5.69 10.43
CA PRO A 119 0.23 -4.61 9.54
C PRO A 119 1.54 -3.91 9.93
N TRP A 120 2.09 -4.21 11.08
CA TRP A 120 3.39 -3.71 11.55
C TRP A 120 4.49 -4.77 11.42
N GLY A 121 4.14 -6.04 11.03
CA GLY A 121 5.07 -7.13 10.78
C GLY A 121 5.29 -8.06 11.96
N HIS A 122 4.51 -7.95 13.03
CA HIS A 122 4.56 -8.84 14.18
C HIS A 122 3.62 -10.03 13.98
N PRO A 123 3.95 -11.24 14.48
CA PRO A 123 3.02 -12.37 14.47
C PRO A 123 1.79 -12.06 15.34
N TYR A 124 0.61 -12.47 14.86
CA TYR A 124 -0.58 -12.49 15.73
C TYR A 124 -0.39 -13.49 16.88
N GLU A 125 -0.77 -13.06 18.05
CA GLU A 125 -0.77 -13.89 19.25
C GLU A 125 -2.05 -14.73 19.34
N TYR A 126 -1.92 -15.92 19.92
CA TYR A 126 -3.00 -16.89 20.07
C TYR A 126 -3.08 -17.39 21.48
N ARG A 127 -4.31 -17.52 22.01
CA ARG A 127 -4.55 -18.10 23.33
C ARG A 127 -5.74 -19.05 23.30
N PHE A 128 -5.48 -20.28 23.75
CA PHE A 128 -6.50 -21.31 23.96
C PHE A 128 -6.25 -22.07 25.28
N PRO A 129 -7.23 -22.11 26.22
CA PRO A 129 -8.48 -21.36 26.20
C PRO A 129 -8.29 -19.84 26.32
N GLY A 130 -9.15 -19.09 25.66
CA GLY A 130 -9.13 -17.62 25.72
C GLY A 130 -9.63 -17.09 27.08
N ARG A 131 -9.39 -15.81 27.35
CA ARG A 131 -9.82 -15.16 28.60
C ARG A 131 -11.29 -14.78 28.59
N LYS A 132 -11.80 -14.30 27.48
CA LYS A 132 -13.18 -13.83 27.30
C LYS A 132 -13.98 -14.73 26.35
N ASN A 133 -13.36 -15.14 25.25
CA ASN A 133 -13.92 -16.02 24.24
C ASN A 133 -13.31 -17.42 24.39
N GLN A 134 -13.87 -18.41 23.70
CA GLN A 134 -13.32 -19.77 23.64
C GLN A 134 -11.86 -19.77 23.17
N VAL A 135 -11.56 -18.90 22.22
CA VAL A 135 -10.23 -18.68 21.65
C VAL A 135 -9.99 -17.18 21.51
N GLU A 136 -8.76 -16.74 21.71
CA GLU A 136 -8.39 -15.36 21.64
C GLU A 136 -7.25 -15.19 20.62
N VAL A 137 -7.45 -14.27 19.67
CA VAL A 137 -6.45 -13.84 18.69
C VAL A 137 -6.23 -12.35 18.89
N TYR A 138 -4.98 -11.92 19.01
CA TYR A 138 -4.70 -10.51 19.27
C TYR A 138 -3.34 -10.08 18.70
N THR A 139 -3.16 -8.77 18.57
CA THR A 139 -1.88 -8.12 18.35
C THR A 139 -1.65 -7.06 19.43
N LEU A 140 -0.40 -6.81 19.76
CA LEU A 140 0.01 -5.77 20.70
C LEU A 140 0.26 -4.43 20.02
N GLY A 141 -0.16 -4.28 18.75
CA GLY A 141 0.01 -3.05 18.00
C GLY A 141 1.43 -2.82 17.49
N ARG A 142 1.71 -1.57 17.12
CA ARG A 142 2.95 -1.18 16.48
C ARG A 142 4.19 -1.37 17.36
N ASP A 143 4.09 -1.08 18.65
CA ASP A 143 5.19 -1.16 19.61
C ASP A 143 5.43 -2.56 20.17
N ASN A 144 4.57 -3.53 19.82
CA ASN A 144 4.61 -4.91 20.28
C ASN A 144 4.68 -5.02 21.84
N ALA A 145 3.99 -4.12 22.55
CA ALA A 145 3.95 -4.07 23.99
C ALA A 145 2.50 -3.98 24.50
N PRO A 146 2.17 -4.59 25.66
CA PRO A 146 0.81 -4.55 26.21
C PRO A 146 0.31 -3.14 26.50
N GLY A 147 -0.91 -2.81 26.04
CA GLY A 147 -1.58 -1.55 26.32
C GLY A 147 -1.49 -0.56 25.17
N GLY A 148 -1.05 0.68 25.45
CA GLY A 148 -0.88 1.72 24.44
C GLY A 148 -2.17 2.39 23.94
N THR A 149 -2.02 3.31 22.98
CA THR A 149 -3.12 4.04 22.34
C THR A 149 -2.84 4.24 20.84
N GLY A 150 -3.88 4.43 20.05
CA GLY A 150 -3.73 4.62 18.60
C GLY A 150 -3.19 3.38 17.90
N GLU A 151 -2.04 3.49 17.23
CA GLU A 151 -1.38 2.36 16.60
C GLU A 151 -0.73 1.36 17.58
N ASP A 152 -0.41 1.82 18.77
CA ASP A 152 0.21 1.01 19.82
C ASP A 152 -0.82 0.27 20.70
N GLN A 153 -2.13 0.45 20.41
CA GLN A 153 -3.20 -0.18 21.15
C GLN A 153 -3.34 -1.67 20.83
N ASP A 154 -3.51 -2.50 21.86
CA ASP A 154 -3.85 -3.92 21.72
C ASP A 154 -5.19 -4.08 20.97
N ILE A 155 -5.24 -5.01 20.01
CA ILE A 155 -6.44 -5.34 19.25
C ILE A 155 -6.70 -6.84 19.39
N THR A 156 -7.92 -7.21 19.79
CA THR A 156 -8.36 -8.60 20.02
C THR A 156 -9.72 -8.83 19.36
N ASN A 157 -10.07 -10.13 19.13
CA ASN A 157 -11.41 -10.57 18.71
C ASN A 157 -12.45 -10.46 19.84
#